data_52a18e003259d05a5957830475846589
#
_entry.id   52a18e003259d05a5957830475846589
#
_cell.length_a   1.000
_cell.length_b   1.000
_cell.length_c   1.000
_cell.angle_alpha   90.00
_cell.angle_beta   90.00
_cell.angle_gamma   90.00
#
_symmetry.space_group_name_H-M   'P 1'
#
loop_
_entity.id
_entity.type
_entity.pdbx_description
1 polymer ?
#
loop_
_entity_poly.entity_id
_entity_poly.type
_entity_poly.pdbx_seq_one_letter_code
_entity_poly.pdbx_strand_id
1 'polypeptide(L)'
;MNIIDISRDALKTEIYPGDPLPHAEFVSRIGEVSDCNLSTLFSCVHTGTHADAPLHFIDGGASIDEVPLEPFIGPCTVIEAPEGAITGEDVNNYFPQKCERLLIKGGGKAYFHSSAAEELVDIGLKLIGTDSLSVGTKGDQTAPHKAFLGAGICVLEGLDLSEVSPGSYYLFAAPVKLGGLEGAPVRAVLIDDYIFWGGR
;
A
#
# COMPACT_ATOMS: atom_id res chain seq x y z
N MET A 1 -21.35 10.28 2.61
CA MET A 1 -20.20 9.52 2.09
C MET A 1 -19.19 10.54 1.58
N ASN A 2 -18.04 10.57 2.18
CA ASN A 2 -16.89 11.36 1.74
C ASN A 2 -15.80 10.40 1.24
N ILE A 3 -15.20 10.69 0.10
CA ILE A 3 -14.12 9.88 -0.49
C ILE A 3 -12.83 10.68 -0.40
N ILE A 4 -11.84 10.13 0.25
CA ILE A 4 -10.51 10.72 0.43
C ILE A 4 -9.54 9.92 -0.44
N ASP A 5 -8.96 10.57 -1.44
CA ASP A 5 -7.90 9.96 -2.26
C ASP A 5 -6.59 9.96 -1.47
N ILE A 6 -6.07 8.80 -1.23
CA ILE A 6 -4.80 8.59 -0.50
C ILE A 6 -3.70 8.04 -1.42
N SER A 7 -3.78 8.35 -2.72
CA SER A 7 -2.81 7.91 -3.71
C SER A 7 -1.85 9.03 -4.10
N ARG A 8 -0.59 8.70 -4.30
CA ARG A 8 0.41 9.60 -4.88
C ARG A 8 0.36 9.59 -6.41
N ASP A 9 0.67 10.71 -7.04
CA ASP A 9 0.83 10.81 -8.49
C ASP A 9 2.11 10.05 -8.90
N ALA A 10 1.96 8.92 -9.55
CA ALA A 10 3.07 8.04 -9.93
C ALA A 10 4.12 8.70 -10.84
N LEU A 11 3.77 9.76 -11.57
CA LEU A 11 4.72 10.49 -12.43
C LEU A 11 5.46 11.62 -11.71
N LYS A 12 5.09 11.95 -10.46
CA LYS A 12 5.65 13.09 -9.71
C LYS A 12 6.16 12.72 -8.33
N THR A 13 5.84 11.53 -7.85
CA THR A 13 6.22 11.07 -6.51
C THR A 13 7.72 10.82 -6.40
N GLU A 14 8.21 10.82 -5.17
CA GLU A 14 9.53 10.30 -4.86
C GLU A 14 9.60 8.81 -5.22
N ILE A 15 10.75 8.41 -5.75
CA ILE A 15 11.01 7.02 -6.20
C ILE A 15 11.95 6.35 -5.21
N TYR A 16 11.70 5.07 -4.94
CA TYR A 16 12.63 4.30 -4.12
C TYR A 16 14.03 4.30 -4.74
N PRO A 17 15.09 4.55 -3.95
CA PRO A 17 16.46 4.66 -4.47
C PRO A 17 16.93 3.41 -5.21
N GLY A 18 17.13 3.52 -6.50
CA GLY A 18 17.56 2.44 -7.40
C GLY A 18 16.49 1.95 -8.37
N ASP A 19 15.24 2.33 -8.16
CA ASP A 19 14.15 1.96 -9.07
C ASP A 19 14.18 2.79 -10.36
N PRO A 20 13.66 2.23 -11.48
CA PRO A 20 13.51 2.95 -12.73
C PRO A 20 12.58 4.15 -12.59
N LEU A 21 12.96 5.28 -13.21
CA LEU A 21 12.11 6.47 -13.23
C LEU A 21 10.88 6.24 -14.11
N PRO A 22 9.67 6.55 -13.61
CA PRO A 22 8.47 6.50 -14.42
C PRO A 22 8.48 7.62 -15.46
N HIS A 23 7.98 7.33 -16.66
CA HIS A 23 7.75 8.33 -17.68
C HIS A 23 6.57 7.98 -18.57
N ALA A 24 5.95 9.00 -19.15
CA ALA A 24 4.86 8.84 -20.09
C ALA A 24 5.15 9.65 -21.34
N GLU A 25 4.80 9.08 -22.50
CA GLU A 25 4.97 9.70 -23.81
C GLU A 25 3.65 9.70 -24.57
N PHE A 26 3.35 10.81 -25.26
CA PHE A 26 2.22 10.84 -26.17
C PHE A 26 2.60 10.15 -27.48
N VAL A 27 1.86 9.11 -27.84
CA VAL A 27 1.95 8.42 -29.13
C VAL A 27 1.19 9.22 -30.20
N SER A 28 0.07 9.84 -29.82
CA SER A 28 -0.72 10.72 -30.67
C SER A 28 -1.40 11.83 -29.89
N ARG A 29 -1.70 12.94 -30.56
CA ARG A 29 -2.42 14.09 -30.01
C ARG A 29 -3.54 14.53 -30.93
N ILE A 30 -4.65 14.97 -30.35
CA ILE A 30 -5.75 15.58 -31.05
C ILE A 30 -5.27 16.84 -31.78
N GLY A 31 -5.64 16.97 -33.05
CA GLY A 31 -5.31 18.13 -33.88
C GLY A 31 -3.95 18.07 -34.57
N GLU A 32 -3.10 17.06 -34.28
CA GLU A 32 -1.87 16.84 -35.03
C GLU A 32 -2.08 15.84 -36.20
N VAL A 33 -2.23 14.55 -35.85
CA VAL A 33 -2.42 13.47 -36.85
C VAL A 33 -3.50 12.47 -36.42
N SER A 34 -4.24 12.77 -35.36
CA SER A 34 -5.20 11.85 -34.74
C SER A 34 -6.41 12.58 -34.19
N ASP A 35 -7.52 11.85 -34.10
CA ASP A 35 -8.76 12.29 -33.44
C ASP A 35 -8.77 11.94 -31.93
N CYS A 36 -7.72 11.32 -31.41
CA CYS A 36 -7.58 10.96 -29.99
C CYS A 36 -6.17 11.23 -29.45
N ASN A 37 -6.11 11.45 -28.14
CA ASN A 37 -4.85 11.40 -27.40
C ASN A 37 -4.57 9.94 -27.00
N LEU A 38 -3.36 9.48 -27.28
CA LEU A 38 -2.87 8.16 -26.87
C LEU A 38 -1.50 8.33 -26.23
N SER A 39 -1.32 7.69 -25.07
CA SER A 39 -0.04 7.72 -24.35
C SER A 39 0.42 6.31 -24.00
N THR A 40 1.72 6.13 -23.94
CA THR A 40 2.37 4.99 -23.28
C THR A 40 2.87 5.41 -21.91
N LEU A 41 2.86 4.47 -20.98
CA LEU A 41 3.41 4.62 -19.63
C LEU A 41 4.46 3.53 -19.40
N PHE A 42 5.63 3.95 -18.98
CA PHE A 42 6.65 3.07 -18.41
C PHE A 42 6.75 3.37 -16.91
N SER A 43 6.68 2.33 -16.07
CA SER A 43 6.77 2.48 -14.62
C SER A 43 7.25 1.17 -13.98
N CYS A 44 8.00 1.27 -12.89
CA CYS A 44 8.15 0.16 -11.95
C CYS A 44 6.80 -0.13 -11.30
N VAL A 45 6.50 -1.38 -10.99
CA VAL A 45 5.26 -1.77 -10.32
C VAL A 45 5.19 -1.25 -8.87
N HIS A 46 6.34 -0.86 -8.31
CA HIS A 46 6.49 -0.27 -6.97
C HIS A 46 6.56 1.27 -6.99
N THR A 47 6.17 1.91 -8.11
CA THR A 47 6.17 3.38 -8.21
C THR A 47 4.91 3.99 -7.61
N GLY A 48 5.10 4.95 -6.68
CA GLY A 48 3.99 5.67 -6.06
C GLY A 48 3.20 4.79 -5.10
N THR A 49 1.87 4.91 -5.12
CA THR A 49 1.01 4.05 -4.31
C THR A 49 0.81 2.71 -4.99
N HIS A 50 1.24 1.65 -4.33
CA HIS A 50 1.25 0.29 -4.89
C HIS A 50 0.97 -0.77 -3.83
N ALA A 51 0.71 -1.98 -4.29
CA ALA A 51 0.57 -3.17 -3.47
C ALA A 51 1.64 -4.19 -3.81
N ASP A 52 2.20 -4.84 -2.79
CA ASP A 52 3.11 -5.97 -2.93
C ASP A 52 2.37 -7.29 -2.81
N ALA A 53 2.75 -8.23 -3.65
CA ALA A 53 2.36 -9.62 -3.58
C ALA A 53 3.44 -10.48 -2.90
N PRO A 54 3.11 -11.68 -2.41
CA PRO A 54 4.10 -12.60 -1.84
C PRO A 54 5.33 -12.82 -2.71
N LEU A 55 5.17 -12.86 -4.03
CA LEU A 55 6.26 -13.05 -4.99
C LEU A 55 7.38 -12.00 -4.85
N HIS A 56 7.09 -10.81 -4.28
CA HIS A 56 8.09 -9.75 -4.12
C HIS A 56 9.29 -10.17 -3.24
N PHE A 57 9.05 -10.89 -2.14
CA PHE A 57 10.10 -11.34 -1.22
C PHE A 57 10.12 -12.84 -0.94
N ILE A 58 9.14 -13.58 -1.44
CA ILE A 58 9.00 -15.03 -1.24
C ILE A 58 9.21 -15.74 -2.58
N ASP A 59 10.27 -16.52 -2.70
CA ASP A 59 10.53 -17.31 -3.90
C ASP A 59 9.39 -18.31 -4.15
N GLY A 60 8.84 -18.29 -5.37
CA GLY A 60 7.65 -19.06 -5.71
C GLY A 60 6.36 -18.60 -5.02
N GLY A 61 6.35 -17.42 -4.40
CA GLY A 61 5.14 -16.82 -3.83
C GLY A 61 4.09 -16.47 -4.90
N ALA A 62 2.85 -16.24 -4.46
CA ALA A 62 1.77 -15.83 -5.35
C ALA A 62 2.05 -14.47 -5.99
N SER A 63 1.76 -14.34 -7.29
CA SER A 63 1.80 -13.05 -8.01
C SER A 63 0.58 -12.19 -7.67
N ILE A 64 0.64 -10.89 -8.02
CA ILE A 64 -0.40 -9.92 -7.64
C ILE A 64 -1.78 -10.26 -8.23
N ASP A 65 -1.85 -10.90 -9.37
CA ASP A 65 -3.11 -11.33 -10.01
C ASP A 65 -3.71 -12.59 -9.36
N GLU A 66 -2.93 -13.32 -8.57
CA GLU A 66 -3.35 -14.50 -7.80
C GLU A 66 -3.77 -14.12 -6.37
N VAL A 67 -3.38 -12.94 -5.87
CA VAL A 67 -3.78 -12.45 -4.54
C VAL A 67 -5.28 -12.14 -4.54
N PRO A 68 -6.07 -12.65 -3.56
CA PRO A 68 -7.49 -12.32 -3.46
C PRO A 68 -7.72 -10.84 -3.19
N LEU A 69 -8.88 -10.30 -3.60
CA LEU A 69 -9.20 -8.88 -3.45
C LEU A 69 -9.70 -8.47 -2.06
N GLU A 70 -10.13 -9.42 -1.25
CA GLU A 70 -10.70 -9.19 0.07
C GLU A 70 -9.78 -8.39 1.01
N PRO A 71 -8.45 -8.61 1.06
CA PRO A 71 -7.56 -7.79 1.86
C PRO A 71 -7.60 -6.30 1.49
N PHE A 72 -7.79 -5.96 0.22
CA PHE A 72 -7.70 -4.58 -0.28
C PHE A 72 -9.00 -3.80 -0.14
N ILE A 73 -10.10 -4.42 0.28
CA ILE A 73 -11.42 -3.79 0.34
C ILE A 73 -12.08 -4.12 1.68
N GLY A 74 -12.40 -3.11 2.47
CA GLY A 74 -13.11 -3.33 3.74
C GLY A 74 -12.80 -2.31 4.83
N PRO A 75 -13.36 -2.50 6.03
CA PRO A 75 -13.06 -1.65 7.17
C PRO A 75 -11.57 -1.62 7.46
N CYS A 76 -11.03 -0.44 7.74
CA CYS A 76 -9.63 -0.24 8.10
C CYS A 76 -9.49 0.78 9.23
N THR A 77 -8.36 0.75 9.91
CA THR A 77 -7.97 1.70 10.93
C THR A 77 -6.74 2.46 10.47
N VAL A 78 -6.76 3.79 10.62
CA VAL A 78 -5.59 4.65 10.42
C VAL A 78 -5.08 5.05 11.79
N ILE A 79 -3.79 4.89 12.05
CA ILE A 79 -3.12 5.35 13.26
C ILE A 79 -1.92 6.23 12.91
N GLU A 80 -1.56 7.14 13.81
CA GLU A 80 -0.28 7.84 13.74
C GLU A 80 0.82 7.03 14.41
N ALA A 81 2.01 7.06 13.82
CA ALA A 81 3.22 6.52 14.42
C ALA A 81 4.34 7.58 14.37
N PRO A 82 5.26 7.59 15.35
CA PRO A 82 6.40 8.47 15.31
C PRO A 82 7.31 8.13 14.14
N GLU A 83 8.14 9.10 13.71
CA GLU A 83 9.23 8.85 12.77
C GLU A 83 10.21 7.82 13.35
N GLY A 84 10.73 6.94 12.49
CA GLY A 84 11.72 5.93 12.86
C GLY A 84 11.17 4.52 12.95
N ALA A 85 11.85 3.67 13.71
CA ALA A 85 11.51 2.26 13.82
C ALA A 85 10.29 2.04 14.72
N ILE A 86 9.31 1.32 14.18
CA ILE A 86 8.20 0.74 14.95
C ILE A 86 8.66 -0.64 15.43
N THR A 87 8.63 -0.87 16.73
CA THR A 87 9.07 -2.12 17.37
C THR A 87 7.89 -2.98 17.83
N GLY A 88 8.14 -4.23 18.19
CA GLY A 88 7.10 -5.09 18.78
C GLY A 88 6.55 -4.54 20.09
N GLU A 89 7.37 -3.83 20.89
CA GLU A 89 6.90 -3.16 22.12
C GLU A 89 5.91 -2.04 21.79
N ASP A 90 6.15 -1.26 20.71
CA ASP A 90 5.22 -0.23 20.25
C ASP A 90 3.89 -0.84 19.81
N VAL A 91 3.94 -1.95 19.09
CA VAL A 91 2.73 -2.70 18.67
C VAL A 91 1.93 -3.15 19.88
N ASN A 92 2.56 -3.77 20.84
CA ASN A 92 1.88 -4.30 22.05
C ASN A 92 1.28 -3.20 22.91
N ASN A 93 1.91 -2.01 22.98
CA ASN A 93 1.48 -0.93 23.84
C ASN A 93 0.47 0.03 23.21
N TYR A 94 0.54 0.25 21.88
CA TYR A 94 -0.15 1.38 21.26
C TYR A 94 -1.01 1.01 20.05
N PHE A 95 -0.86 -0.19 19.49
CA PHE A 95 -1.57 -0.55 18.27
C PHE A 95 -2.91 -1.25 18.56
N PRO A 96 -3.89 -1.15 17.68
CA PRO A 96 -5.16 -1.84 17.84
C PRO A 96 -4.96 -3.35 17.82
N GLN A 97 -5.48 -4.04 18.84
CA GLN A 97 -5.34 -5.49 18.99
C GLN A 97 -6.36 -6.29 18.15
N LYS A 98 -7.25 -5.61 17.43
CA LYS A 98 -8.22 -6.21 16.52
C LYS A 98 -8.46 -5.26 15.35
N CYS A 99 -7.83 -5.51 14.25
CA CYS A 99 -8.18 -4.88 12.97
C CYS A 99 -7.73 -5.79 11.82
N GLU A 100 -8.50 -5.79 10.75
CA GLU A 100 -8.14 -6.57 9.56
C GLU A 100 -7.23 -5.80 8.61
N ARG A 101 -7.30 -4.46 8.64
CA ARG A 101 -6.52 -3.56 7.78
C ARG A 101 -6.05 -2.38 8.60
N LEU A 102 -4.75 -2.16 8.59
CA LEU A 102 -4.10 -1.12 9.36
C LEU A 102 -3.28 -0.22 8.45
N LEU A 103 -3.51 1.09 8.50
CA LEU A 103 -2.71 2.07 7.78
C LEU A 103 -1.94 2.93 8.77
N ILE A 104 -0.64 3.11 8.51
CA ILE A 104 0.29 3.85 9.36
C ILE A 104 0.60 5.20 8.74
N LYS A 105 0.22 6.27 9.43
CA LYS A 105 0.59 7.64 9.13
C LYS A 105 1.86 7.99 9.91
N GLY A 106 3.00 7.87 9.27
CA GLY A 106 4.33 8.08 9.85
C GLY A 106 5.09 9.27 9.25
N GLY A 107 4.41 10.14 8.48
CA GLY A 107 5.03 11.27 7.78
C GLY A 107 6.03 10.83 6.71
N GLY A 108 5.87 9.63 6.16
CA GLY A 108 6.77 9.06 5.16
C GLY A 108 8.11 8.56 5.73
N LYS A 109 8.24 8.44 7.07
CA LYS A 109 9.51 8.13 7.73
C LYS A 109 9.43 7.03 8.80
N ALA A 110 8.23 6.50 9.07
CA ALA A 110 8.08 5.34 9.93
C ALA A 110 8.35 4.06 9.14
N TYR A 111 8.99 3.08 9.76
CA TYR A 111 9.26 1.77 9.18
C TYR A 111 9.19 0.69 10.25
N PHE A 112 8.93 -0.54 9.84
CA PHE A 112 8.79 -1.65 10.77
C PHE A 112 10.12 -2.36 11.02
N HIS A 113 10.43 -2.58 12.27
CA HIS A 113 11.42 -3.57 12.69
C HIS A 113 10.81 -4.98 12.58
N SER A 114 11.63 -6.02 12.42
CA SER A 114 11.15 -7.41 12.32
C SER A 114 10.23 -7.81 13.48
N SER A 115 10.56 -7.39 14.69
CA SER A 115 9.73 -7.65 15.87
C SER A 115 8.33 -7.05 15.79
N ALA A 116 8.16 -5.88 15.17
CA ALA A 116 6.84 -5.30 14.97
C ALA A 116 6.02 -6.08 13.94
N ALA A 117 6.67 -6.52 12.85
CA ALA A 117 6.01 -7.33 11.85
C ALA A 117 5.53 -8.66 12.43
N GLU A 118 6.32 -9.32 13.27
CA GLU A 118 5.95 -10.56 13.96
C GLU A 118 4.72 -10.37 14.86
N GLU A 119 4.69 -9.33 15.70
CA GLU A 119 3.55 -9.02 16.56
C GLU A 119 2.28 -8.66 15.76
N LEU A 120 2.42 -7.94 14.65
CA LEU A 120 1.29 -7.58 13.78
C LEU A 120 0.71 -8.80 13.05
N VAL A 121 1.52 -9.79 12.71
CA VAL A 121 1.05 -11.07 12.17
C VAL A 121 0.13 -11.77 13.19
N ASP A 122 0.48 -11.76 14.46
CA ASP A 122 -0.30 -12.41 15.52
C ASP A 122 -1.66 -11.75 15.77
N ILE A 123 -1.82 -10.46 15.44
CA ILE A 123 -3.11 -9.75 15.52
C ILE A 123 -4.13 -10.23 14.47
N GLY A 124 -3.69 -10.90 13.43
CA GLY A 124 -4.56 -11.43 12.36
C GLY A 124 -4.91 -10.39 11.30
N LEU A 125 -3.99 -9.50 10.99
CA LEU A 125 -4.11 -8.55 9.87
C LEU A 125 -4.29 -9.28 8.55
N LYS A 126 -5.02 -8.65 7.62
CA LYS A 126 -5.08 -9.02 6.20
C LYS A 126 -4.25 -8.08 5.34
N LEU A 127 -4.08 -6.83 5.81
CA LEU A 127 -3.36 -5.79 5.09
C LEU A 127 -2.71 -4.80 6.06
N ILE A 128 -1.47 -4.47 5.77
CA ILE A 128 -0.74 -3.34 6.35
C ILE A 128 -0.46 -2.29 5.28
N GLY A 129 -0.64 -1.01 5.59
CA GLY A 129 -0.31 0.08 4.68
C GLY A 129 0.53 1.16 5.36
N THR A 130 1.35 1.85 4.59
CA THR A 130 2.23 2.93 5.07
C THR A 130 2.29 4.10 4.10
N ASP A 131 2.47 5.30 4.65
CA ASP A 131 2.81 6.49 3.87
C ASP A 131 4.31 6.61 3.56
N SER A 132 5.13 5.69 4.04
CA SER A 132 6.53 5.56 3.66
C SER A 132 6.68 4.91 2.27
N LEU A 133 7.87 5.08 1.65
CA LEU A 133 8.18 4.41 0.38
C LEU A 133 8.33 2.90 0.54
N SER A 134 8.55 2.43 1.77
CA SER A 134 8.63 1.01 2.10
C SER A 134 8.24 0.76 3.55
N VAL A 135 7.67 -0.42 3.84
CA VAL A 135 7.46 -0.90 5.23
C VAL A 135 8.78 -1.16 5.94
N GLY A 136 9.85 -1.48 5.20
CA GLY A 136 11.19 -1.62 5.74
C GLY A 136 12.05 -0.38 5.53
N THR A 137 13.18 -0.30 6.21
CA THR A 137 14.18 0.76 6.00
C THR A 137 15.26 0.33 5.00
N LYS A 138 15.96 1.31 4.42
CA LYS A 138 17.12 1.02 3.56
C LYS A 138 18.15 0.19 4.31
N GLY A 139 18.40 -1.03 3.83
CA GLY A 139 19.32 -1.98 4.44
C GLY A 139 18.68 -3.04 5.32
N ASP A 140 17.40 -2.87 5.70
CA ASP A 140 16.61 -3.88 6.42
C ASP A 140 15.16 -3.93 5.89
N GLN A 141 14.99 -4.15 4.59
CA GLN A 141 13.67 -4.34 3.95
C GLN A 141 13.20 -5.78 4.01
N THR A 142 14.15 -6.71 3.96
CA THR A 142 13.85 -8.13 3.76
C THR A 142 13.06 -8.73 4.91
N ALA A 143 13.43 -8.40 6.15
CA ALA A 143 12.81 -9.02 7.32
C ALA A 143 11.33 -8.64 7.48
N PRO A 144 10.92 -7.36 7.50
CA PRO A 144 9.50 -7.01 7.62
C PRO A 144 8.67 -7.47 6.43
N HIS A 145 9.16 -7.35 5.19
CA HIS A 145 8.42 -7.86 4.03
C HIS A 145 8.19 -9.37 4.09
N LYS A 146 9.23 -10.15 4.42
CA LYS A 146 9.09 -11.61 4.56
C LYS A 146 8.12 -12.00 5.67
N ALA A 147 8.11 -11.26 6.77
CA ALA A 147 7.17 -11.52 7.85
C ALA A 147 5.72 -11.29 7.40
N PHE A 148 5.42 -10.13 6.81
CA PHE A 148 4.07 -9.82 6.33
C PHE A 148 3.64 -10.72 5.18
N LEU A 149 4.41 -10.74 4.10
CA LEU A 149 4.05 -11.48 2.88
C LEU A 149 4.07 -12.99 3.09
N GLY A 150 5.00 -13.49 3.91
CA GLY A 150 5.07 -14.92 4.27
C GLY A 150 3.89 -15.38 5.13
N ALA A 151 3.26 -14.48 5.89
CA ALA A 151 2.02 -14.73 6.62
C ALA A 151 0.75 -14.51 5.79
N GLY A 152 0.88 -14.13 4.51
CA GLY A 152 -0.25 -13.82 3.62
C GLY A 152 -0.88 -12.45 3.88
N ILE A 153 -0.18 -11.56 4.59
CA ILE A 153 -0.61 -10.18 4.80
C ILE A 153 -0.18 -9.35 3.58
N CYS A 154 -1.14 -8.68 2.93
CA CYS A 154 -0.86 -7.76 1.82
C CYS A 154 -0.20 -6.48 2.34
N VAL A 155 0.70 -5.92 1.55
CA VAL A 155 1.40 -4.68 1.87
C VAL A 155 0.96 -3.58 0.89
N LEU A 156 0.66 -2.39 1.40
CA LEU A 156 0.45 -1.16 0.63
C LEU A 156 1.51 -0.15 1.01
N GLU A 157 2.21 0.40 0.03
CA GLU A 157 3.26 1.39 0.23
C GLU A 157 2.98 2.68 -0.54
N GLY A 158 3.65 3.76 -0.16
CA GLY A 158 3.55 5.04 -0.83
C GLY A 158 2.16 5.68 -0.74
N LEU A 159 1.44 5.49 0.36
CA LEU A 159 0.16 6.17 0.58
C LEU A 159 0.38 7.68 0.83
N ASP A 160 -0.61 8.49 0.53
CA ASP A 160 -0.69 9.88 0.96
C ASP A 160 -1.72 10.00 2.09
N LEU A 161 -1.24 9.96 3.33
CA LEU A 161 -2.06 10.10 4.53
C LEU A 161 -1.96 11.51 5.16
N SER A 162 -1.35 12.47 4.48
CA SER A 162 -1.08 13.82 5.03
C SER A 162 -2.35 14.49 5.58
N GLU A 163 -3.45 14.43 4.84
CA GLU A 163 -4.75 15.04 5.19
C GLU A 163 -5.70 14.08 5.92
N VAL A 164 -5.23 12.86 6.26
CA VAL A 164 -6.08 11.86 6.93
C VAL A 164 -5.87 11.95 8.44
N SER A 165 -6.96 12.04 9.18
CA SER A 165 -6.95 11.93 10.65
C SER A 165 -6.93 10.46 11.09
N PRO A 166 -6.30 10.12 12.22
CA PRO A 166 -6.45 8.81 12.82
C PRO A 166 -7.92 8.45 13.05
N GLY A 167 -8.30 7.21 12.76
CA GLY A 167 -9.70 6.80 12.89
C GLY A 167 -10.05 5.55 12.10
N SER A 168 -11.34 5.27 12.03
CA SER A 168 -11.90 4.12 11.30
C SER A 168 -12.50 4.59 9.97
N TYR A 169 -12.16 3.88 8.92
CA TYR A 169 -12.56 4.16 7.54
C TYR A 169 -12.95 2.87 6.83
N TYR A 170 -13.41 3.00 5.59
CA TYR A 170 -13.50 1.90 4.65
C TYR A 170 -12.49 2.09 3.54
N LEU A 171 -11.57 1.14 3.40
CA LEU A 171 -10.53 1.14 2.39
C LEU A 171 -11.05 0.52 1.10
N PHE A 172 -10.72 1.15 -0.04
CA PHE A 172 -10.75 0.54 -1.36
C PHE A 172 -9.39 0.80 -2.02
N ALA A 173 -8.62 -0.27 -2.24
CA ALA A 173 -7.24 -0.21 -2.73
C ALA A 173 -6.89 -1.40 -3.64
N ALA A 174 -7.83 -1.84 -4.47
CA ALA A 174 -7.61 -2.98 -5.35
C ALA A 174 -6.47 -2.71 -6.35
N PRO A 175 -5.45 -3.58 -6.43
CA PRO A 175 -4.34 -3.44 -7.36
C PRO A 175 -4.77 -3.68 -8.81
N VAL A 176 -4.03 -3.09 -9.74
CA VAL A 176 -4.17 -3.42 -11.16
C VAL A 176 -3.82 -4.90 -11.36
N LYS A 177 -4.63 -5.61 -12.15
CA LYS A 177 -4.36 -7.03 -12.45
C LYS A 177 -3.23 -7.18 -13.45
N LEU A 178 -2.03 -7.44 -12.96
CA LEU A 178 -0.82 -7.67 -13.75
C LEU A 178 -0.35 -9.11 -13.56
N GLY A 179 -0.60 -9.96 -14.55
CA GLY A 179 -0.33 -11.39 -14.46
C GLY A 179 1.16 -11.71 -14.27
N GLY A 180 1.47 -12.50 -13.23
CA GLY A 180 2.81 -13.00 -12.94
C GLY A 180 3.78 -11.97 -12.34
N LEU A 181 3.33 -10.76 -11.97
CA LEU A 181 4.19 -9.74 -11.36
C LEU A 181 4.07 -9.74 -9.83
N GLU A 182 5.13 -9.26 -9.19
CA GLU A 182 5.32 -9.21 -7.74
C GLU A 182 4.62 -8.05 -7.03
N GLY A 183 4.00 -7.14 -7.79
CA GLY A 183 3.28 -5.98 -7.27
C GLY A 183 2.50 -5.27 -8.36
N ALA A 184 1.70 -4.28 -7.99
CA ALA A 184 0.97 -3.44 -8.94
C ALA A 184 0.61 -2.07 -8.38
N PRO A 185 0.49 -1.04 -9.24
CA PRO A 185 -0.06 0.25 -8.85
C PRO A 185 -1.49 0.14 -8.33
N VAL A 186 -1.82 1.02 -7.38
CA VAL A 186 -3.12 1.11 -6.73
C VAL A 186 -3.63 2.54 -6.77
N ARG A 187 -4.94 2.74 -7.07
CA ARG A 187 -5.64 3.95 -6.67
C ARG A 187 -6.34 3.69 -5.35
N ALA A 188 -5.69 4.05 -4.25
CA ALA A 188 -6.19 3.85 -2.90
C ALA A 188 -7.09 5.01 -2.47
N VAL A 189 -8.24 4.71 -1.92
CA VAL A 189 -9.16 5.70 -1.35
C VAL A 189 -9.68 5.23 0.00
N LEU A 190 -9.92 6.21 0.90
CA LEU A 190 -10.68 6.00 2.12
C LEU A 190 -12.09 6.56 1.94
N ILE A 191 -13.06 5.84 2.44
CA ILE A 191 -14.45 6.27 2.48
C ILE A 191 -14.80 6.53 3.95
N ASP A 192 -15.17 7.78 4.24
CA ASP A 192 -15.67 8.22 5.52
C ASP A 192 -17.19 8.25 5.53
N ASP A 193 -17.81 8.22 6.70
CA ASP A 193 -19.28 8.26 6.89
C ASP A 193 -20.04 7.21 6.07
N TYR A 194 -19.49 6.00 5.97
CA TYR A 194 -20.21 4.92 5.30
C TYR A 194 -21.18 4.23 6.27
N ILE A 195 -22.40 4.09 5.83
CA ILE A 195 -23.41 3.27 6.50
C ILE A 195 -23.62 2.04 5.63
N PHE A 196 -23.11 0.89 6.07
CA PHE A 196 -23.49 -0.37 5.44
C PHE A 196 -24.92 -0.73 5.82
N TRP A 197 -25.83 -0.63 4.88
CA TRP A 197 -27.17 -1.14 5.02
C TRP A 197 -27.14 -2.67 5.10
N GLY A 198 -27.41 -3.20 6.30
CA GLY A 198 -27.89 -4.55 6.46
C GLY A 198 -26.87 -5.63 6.70
N GLY A 199 -26.44 -5.75 7.90
CA GLY A 199 -26.32 -7.10 8.46
C GLY A 199 -27.71 -7.63 8.77
N ARG A 200 -28.24 -8.51 7.94
CA ARG A 200 -29.24 -9.50 8.37
C ARG A 200 -28.52 -10.81 8.55
#